data_4ed8bfb088d99f378c3cd2104c9e4008
#
_entry.id   4ed8bfb088d99f378c3cd2104c9e4008
#
_cell.length_a   1.000
_cell.length_b   1.000
_cell.length_c   1.000
_cell.angle_alpha   90.00
_cell.angle_beta   90.00
_cell.angle_gamma   90.00
#
_symmetry.space_group_name_H-M   'P 1'
#
loop_
_entity.id
_entity.type
_entity.pdbx_description
1 polymer ?
#
loop_
_entity_poly.entity_id
_entity_poly.type
_entity_poly.pdbx_seq_one_letter_code
_entity_poly.pdbx_strand_id
1 'polypeptide(L)'
;MYVGWLGGAGLSLGNLLQLESQAAESQARRLEAKAKSVIHIYLQGGFAHMDSFDPKPDAPSEYRGILDPIATTLPGVYFSSHMKQTAKVADKLTVVRSMTHTEVDHSRGEHSMFTGYRPSPALVYPSVGSVVAHELGPRDAMPSYVCVPNQGSQFLGSGYLSNACGPFALGSDPARSNFSVRDLNLPKGIDEKRFERRKDWKQMVDGHFASLERDDALATMDSFYQRAYDLLASPQAREAFSLKSESDATRELYGMKPWGPVLRPSAGARFLIARRLVEAGARFVTVTYGAWDTHAFHYRGIETQLPDLDRAFAGLIRDLDERGMLDSTLVLVSSEFGRTPKVNAGGGRDHWPRVFSIVMAGGGVKRGQIYGASDALAAEPADNPLGVEDYITTVYHLLGIDAAKSLMSPGDRPQPIVTNGKVVQGLLA
;
A
#
# COMPACT_ATOMS: atom_id res chain seq x y z
N MET A 1 -4.17 -53.95 26.46
CA MET A 1 -4.21 -52.95 25.40
C MET A 1 -4.35 -51.56 26.05
N TYR A 2 -3.22 -50.94 26.43
CA TYR A 2 -3.19 -49.60 27.01
C TYR A 2 -2.80 -48.65 25.92
N VAL A 3 -3.78 -48.00 25.31
CA VAL A 3 -3.56 -46.92 24.32
C VAL A 3 -3.77 -45.61 25.05
N GLY A 4 -2.66 -44.96 25.35
CA GLY A 4 -2.49 -43.56 25.31
C GLY A 4 -3.31 -42.66 26.23
N TRP A 5 -2.96 -42.61 27.52
CA TRP A 5 -3.17 -41.42 28.33
C TRP A 5 -1.83 -40.70 28.50
N LEU A 6 -1.59 -39.67 27.75
CA LEU A 6 -0.57 -38.67 28.09
C LEU A 6 -1.19 -37.80 29.19
N GLY A 7 -1.07 -38.29 30.40
CA GLY A 7 -1.56 -37.60 31.58
C GLY A 7 -0.78 -36.31 31.81
N GLY A 8 -1.49 -35.18 31.91
CA GLY A 8 -1.00 -33.90 32.36
C GLY A 8 -1.46 -32.70 31.51
N ALA A 9 -1.79 -32.87 30.23
CA ALA A 9 -2.17 -31.78 29.35
C ALA A 9 -3.54 -31.91 28.66
N GLY A 10 -4.38 -32.89 29.06
CA GLY A 10 -5.74 -33.04 28.52
C GLY A 10 -5.83 -33.40 27.01
N LEU A 11 -4.73 -33.78 26.38
CA LEU A 11 -4.70 -34.19 24.97
C LEU A 11 -5.04 -35.67 24.85
N SER A 12 -6.29 -35.98 24.52
CA SER A 12 -6.70 -37.32 24.06
C SER A 12 -6.31 -37.50 22.60
N LEU A 13 -6.16 -38.75 22.13
CA LEU A 13 -5.95 -39.06 20.71
C LEU A 13 -7.05 -38.41 19.83
N GLY A 14 -8.28 -38.36 20.33
CA GLY A 14 -9.39 -37.66 19.67
C GLY A 14 -9.15 -36.17 19.51
N ASN A 15 -8.63 -35.50 20.56
CA ASN A 15 -8.29 -34.09 20.49
C ASN A 15 -7.10 -33.81 19.52
N LEU A 16 -6.12 -34.73 19.51
CA LEU A 16 -5.00 -34.63 18.56
C LEU A 16 -5.47 -34.77 17.09
N LEU A 17 -6.29 -35.80 16.82
CA LEU A 17 -6.86 -36.00 15.48
C LEU A 17 -7.82 -34.88 15.09
N GLN A 18 -8.51 -34.25 16.03
CA GLN A 18 -9.34 -33.09 15.78
C GLN A 18 -8.51 -31.83 15.51
N LEU A 19 -7.39 -31.67 16.21
CA LEU A 19 -6.41 -30.59 15.94
C LEU A 19 -5.71 -30.83 14.61
N GLU A 20 -5.35 -32.07 14.26
CA GLU A 20 -4.79 -32.41 12.96
C GLU A 20 -5.80 -32.20 11.82
N SER A 21 -7.07 -32.57 12.02
CA SER A 21 -8.16 -32.28 11.07
C SER A 21 -8.38 -30.79 10.90
N GLN A 22 -8.40 -30.01 11.99
CA GLN A 22 -8.53 -28.55 11.94
C GLN A 22 -7.29 -27.90 11.30
N ALA A 23 -6.10 -28.41 11.54
CA ALA A 23 -4.87 -27.98 10.91
C ALA A 23 -4.86 -28.31 9.40
N ALA A 24 -5.35 -29.50 9.03
CA ALA A 24 -5.53 -29.91 7.63
C ALA A 24 -6.61 -29.08 6.91
N GLU A 25 -7.73 -28.79 7.58
CA GLU A 25 -8.76 -27.87 7.06
C GLU A 25 -8.25 -26.42 6.95
N SER A 26 -7.41 -25.97 7.86
CA SER A 26 -6.78 -24.66 7.77
C SER A 26 -5.72 -24.59 6.65
N GLN A 27 -5.01 -25.70 6.38
CA GLN A 27 -4.13 -25.82 5.21
C GLN A 27 -4.91 -25.93 3.89
N ALA A 28 -6.07 -26.61 3.89
CA ALA A 28 -6.95 -26.69 2.71
C ALA A 28 -7.63 -25.35 2.37
N ARG A 29 -7.70 -24.41 3.32
CA ARG A 29 -8.21 -23.04 3.16
C ARG A 29 -7.12 -22.00 2.87
N ARG A 30 -5.96 -22.37 2.38
CA ARG A 30 -5.03 -21.34 1.85
C ARG A 30 -5.69 -20.68 0.66
N LEU A 31 -6.12 -19.43 0.86
CA LEU A 31 -6.62 -18.60 -0.22
C LEU A 31 -5.54 -18.51 -1.32
N GLU A 32 -5.93 -18.74 -2.55
CA GLU A 32 -5.01 -18.63 -3.68
C GLU A 32 -4.65 -17.16 -3.90
N ALA A 33 -3.40 -16.80 -3.61
CA ALA A 33 -2.92 -15.44 -3.83
C ALA A 33 -2.90 -15.10 -5.32
N LYS A 34 -3.62 -14.06 -5.74
CA LYS A 34 -3.56 -13.49 -7.09
C LYS A 34 -2.46 -12.42 -7.18
N ALA A 35 -2.29 -11.64 -6.13
CA ALA A 35 -1.23 -10.65 -6.02
C ALA A 35 -0.05 -11.17 -5.20
N LYS A 36 1.16 -10.93 -5.70
CA LYS A 36 2.43 -11.22 -5.01
C LYS A 36 3.01 -10.00 -4.32
N SER A 37 2.65 -8.81 -4.80
CA SER A 37 3.11 -7.52 -4.29
C SER A 37 2.03 -6.47 -4.42
N VAL A 38 2.16 -5.39 -3.62
CA VAL A 38 1.28 -4.23 -3.63
C VAL A 38 2.09 -2.96 -3.83
N ILE A 39 1.63 -2.07 -4.70
CA ILE A 39 2.05 -0.67 -4.74
C ILE A 39 0.85 0.17 -4.31
N HIS A 40 0.89 0.74 -3.13
CA HIS A 40 -0.15 1.58 -2.59
C HIS A 40 0.24 3.05 -2.73
N ILE A 41 -0.40 3.77 -3.64
CA ILE A 41 -0.23 5.21 -3.86
C ILE A 41 -1.22 5.92 -2.95
N TYR A 42 -0.68 6.59 -1.93
CA TYR A 42 -1.47 7.35 -0.98
C TYR A 42 -1.42 8.84 -1.29
N LEU A 43 -2.58 9.41 -1.55
CA LEU A 43 -2.80 10.81 -1.91
C LEU A 43 -3.24 11.58 -0.67
N GLN A 44 -2.27 11.99 0.15
CA GLN A 44 -2.50 12.62 1.46
C GLN A 44 -3.23 13.95 1.34
N GLY A 45 -4.26 14.13 2.15
CA GLY A 45 -4.97 15.39 2.29
C GLY A 45 -6.38 15.40 1.71
N GLY A 46 -6.94 14.26 1.31
CA GLY A 46 -8.29 14.19 0.75
C GLY A 46 -8.34 14.51 -0.75
N PHE A 47 -8.29 13.48 -1.58
CA PHE A 47 -8.28 13.62 -3.03
C PHE A 47 -9.68 13.85 -3.60
N ALA A 48 -9.86 14.95 -4.32
CA ALA A 48 -11.17 15.35 -4.86
C ALA A 48 -11.61 14.42 -6.00
N HIS A 49 -12.65 13.62 -5.75
CA HIS A 49 -13.18 12.65 -6.71
C HIS A 49 -13.81 13.33 -7.93
N MET A 50 -14.50 14.47 -7.77
CA MET A 50 -15.11 15.19 -8.89
C MET A 50 -14.08 15.86 -9.81
N ASP A 51 -12.95 16.29 -9.26
CA ASP A 51 -11.90 16.93 -10.05
C ASP A 51 -10.89 15.88 -10.60
N SER A 52 -11.22 14.58 -10.49
CA SER A 52 -10.37 13.47 -10.95
C SER A 52 -11.15 12.35 -11.64
N PHE A 53 -11.59 11.33 -10.89
CA PHE A 53 -12.15 10.09 -11.43
C PHE A 53 -13.67 10.09 -11.58
N ASP A 54 -14.39 11.04 -10.99
CA ASP A 54 -15.85 11.07 -10.97
C ASP A 54 -16.43 12.47 -11.31
N PRO A 55 -16.07 13.07 -12.47
CA PRO A 55 -16.61 14.35 -12.86
C PRO A 55 -18.12 14.25 -13.06
N LYS A 56 -18.83 15.32 -12.68
CA LYS A 56 -20.29 15.45 -12.81
C LYS A 56 -20.62 16.59 -13.79
N PRO A 57 -20.52 16.35 -15.10
CA PRO A 57 -20.67 17.43 -16.10
C PRO A 57 -22.02 18.13 -16.05
N ASP A 58 -23.08 17.42 -15.65
CA ASP A 58 -24.44 17.93 -15.59
C ASP A 58 -24.78 18.60 -14.24
N ALA A 59 -23.86 18.55 -13.26
CA ALA A 59 -24.07 19.22 -11.98
C ALA A 59 -23.93 20.74 -12.11
N PRO A 60 -24.57 21.54 -11.22
CA PRO A 60 -24.36 22.97 -11.14
C PRO A 60 -22.88 23.35 -11.04
N SER A 61 -22.50 24.52 -11.55
CA SER A 61 -21.09 24.93 -11.66
C SER A 61 -20.34 24.95 -10.34
N GLU A 62 -21.01 25.28 -9.24
CA GLU A 62 -20.44 25.28 -7.88
C GLU A 62 -20.15 23.88 -7.34
N TYR A 63 -20.65 22.82 -7.99
CA TYR A 63 -20.36 21.41 -7.69
C TYR A 63 -19.35 20.82 -8.65
N ARG A 64 -19.62 20.90 -9.98
CA ARG A 64 -18.76 20.30 -11.01
C ARG A 64 -17.37 20.94 -11.11
N GLY A 65 -17.21 22.16 -10.59
CA GLY A 65 -15.96 22.91 -10.69
C GLY A 65 -15.66 23.43 -12.09
N ILE A 66 -14.38 23.71 -12.37
CA ILE A 66 -13.92 24.35 -13.61
C ILE A 66 -13.24 23.39 -14.60
N LEU A 67 -13.02 22.13 -14.20
CA LEU A 67 -12.31 21.16 -15.04
C LEU A 67 -13.31 20.43 -15.95
N ASP A 68 -13.04 20.44 -17.25
CA ASP A 68 -13.84 19.72 -18.21
C ASP A 68 -13.70 18.20 -18.07
N PRO A 69 -14.76 17.41 -18.32
CA PRO A 69 -14.65 15.97 -18.44
C PRO A 69 -14.02 15.58 -19.78
N ILE A 70 -13.19 14.54 -19.78
CA ILE A 70 -12.65 13.93 -21.00
C ILE A 70 -13.04 12.45 -21.06
N ALA A 71 -13.30 11.95 -22.26
CA ALA A 71 -13.59 10.55 -22.50
C ALA A 71 -12.37 9.68 -22.18
N THR A 72 -12.62 8.48 -21.63
CA THR A 72 -11.63 7.46 -21.39
C THR A 72 -11.66 6.37 -22.46
N THR A 73 -10.83 5.34 -22.35
CA THR A 73 -10.92 4.13 -23.18
C THR A 73 -12.17 3.30 -22.89
N LEU A 74 -12.89 3.59 -21.81
CA LEU A 74 -14.16 2.92 -21.48
C LEU A 74 -15.34 3.73 -22.03
N PRO A 75 -16.23 3.16 -22.84
CA PRO A 75 -17.37 3.86 -23.39
C PRO A 75 -18.27 4.46 -22.29
N GLY A 76 -18.60 5.74 -22.42
CA GLY A 76 -19.47 6.46 -21.47
C GLY A 76 -18.81 6.82 -20.14
N VAL A 77 -17.51 6.54 -19.95
CA VAL A 77 -16.78 6.89 -18.74
C VAL A 77 -15.87 8.09 -18.99
N TYR A 78 -16.00 9.07 -18.10
CA TYR A 78 -15.26 10.32 -18.15
C TYR A 78 -14.39 10.49 -16.91
N PHE A 79 -13.19 11.07 -17.11
CA PHE A 79 -12.30 11.60 -16.06
C PHE A 79 -12.12 13.11 -16.25
N SER A 80 -11.48 13.76 -15.29
CA SER A 80 -11.13 15.19 -15.40
C SER A 80 -10.11 15.43 -16.51
N SER A 81 -10.16 16.60 -17.14
CA SER A 81 -9.27 17.04 -18.23
C SER A 81 -7.78 16.99 -17.88
N HIS A 82 -7.41 16.95 -16.61
CA HIS A 82 -6.02 16.80 -16.16
C HIS A 82 -5.57 15.33 -16.03
N MET A 83 -6.49 14.36 -16.26
CA MET A 83 -6.23 12.92 -16.20
C MET A 83 -6.04 12.28 -17.59
N LYS A 84 -5.42 13.01 -18.53
CA LYS A 84 -5.31 12.63 -19.96
C LYS A 84 -4.58 11.31 -20.20
N GLN A 85 -3.55 11.00 -19.44
CA GLN A 85 -2.78 9.77 -19.61
C GLN A 85 -3.45 8.59 -18.93
N THR A 86 -4.02 8.82 -17.75
CA THR A 86 -4.79 7.81 -17.01
C THR A 86 -6.07 7.42 -17.78
N ALA A 87 -6.73 8.37 -18.44
CA ALA A 87 -7.88 8.10 -19.29
C ALA A 87 -7.56 7.09 -20.42
N LYS A 88 -6.31 7.05 -20.91
CA LYS A 88 -5.85 6.12 -21.95
C LYS A 88 -5.54 4.70 -21.45
N VAL A 89 -5.50 4.48 -20.15
CA VAL A 89 -5.26 3.18 -19.52
C VAL A 89 -6.44 2.75 -18.64
N ALA A 90 -7.59 3.40 -18.78
CA ALA A 90 -8.78 3.12 -17.99
C ALA A 90 -9.29 1.67 -18.18
N ASP A 91 -9.02 1.05 -19.34
CA ASP A 91 -9.27 -0.36 -19.63
C ASP A 91 -8.50 -1.34 -18.72
N LYS A 92 -7.46 -0.89 -18.03
CA LYS A 92 -6.66 -1.67 -17.09
C LYS A 92 -7.04 -1.44 -15.62
N LEU A 93 -7.94 -0.49 -15.36
CA LEU A 93 -8.29 -0.02 -14.02
C LEU A 93 -9.67 -0.50 -13.59
N THR A 94 -9.87 -0.68 -12.31
CA THR A 94 -11.16 -0.59 -11.63
C THR A 94 -11.17 0.71 -10.83
N VAL A 95 -12.08 1.61 -11.16
CA VAL A 95 -12.33 2.82 -10.39
C VAL A 95 -13.56 2.61 -9.53
N VAL A 96 -13.40 2.68 -8.22
CA VAL A 96 -14.50 2.66 -7.25
C VAL A 96 -14.94 4.09 -7.02
N ARG A 97 -16.21 4.41 -7.30
CA ARG A 97 -16.80 5.75 -7.12
C ARG A 97 -17.71 5.84 -5.90
N SER A 98 -17.72 4.83 -5.06
CA SER A 98 -18.63 4.67 -3.93
C SER A 98 -17.95 4.36 -2.61
N MET A 99 -16.63 4.63 -2.51
CA MET A 99 -15.91 4.47 -1.24
C MET A 99 -16.50 5.41 -0.19
N THR A 100 -16.73 4.92 1.03
CA THR A 100 -17.40 5.69 2.09
C THR A 100 -16.94 5.29 3.49
N HIS A 101 -16.88 6.26 4.38
CA HIS A 101 -16.77 6.10 5.83
C HIS A 101 -17.23 7.37 6.57
N THR A 102 -17.05 7.44 7.88
CA THR A 102 -17.58 8.53 8.71
C THR A 102 -16.52 9.48 9.28
N GLU A 103 -15.23 9.22 9.06
CA GLU A 103 -14.14 9.97 9.69
C GLU A 103 -13.81 11.24 8.89
N VAL A 104 -14.01 12.41 9.49
CA VAL A 104 -13.81 13.74 8.85
C VAL A 104 -12.45 14.38 9.19
N ASP A 105 -11.71 13.80 10.12
CA ASP A 105 -10.37 14.26 10.53
C ASP A 105 -9.29 13.43 9.82
N HIS A 106 -8.20 14.08 9.39
CA HIS A 106 -7.13 13.39 8.66
C HIS A 106 -6.56 12.19 9.43
N SER A 107 -6.20 12.38 10.70
CA SER A 107 -5.59 11.31 11.49
C SER A 107 -6.53 10.12 11.66
N ARG A 108 -7.83 10.39 11.85
CA ARG A 108 -8.85 9.34 11.99
C ARG A 108 -9.14 8.63 10.66
N GLY A 109 -9.24 9.39 9.57
CA GLY A 109 -9.41 8.86 8.22
C GLY A 109 -8.20 8.03 7.78
N GLU A 110 -6.98 8.53 7.97
CA GLU A 110 -5.73 7.80 7.73
C GLU A 110 -5.68 6.50 8.52
N HIS A 111 -5.97 6.55 9.83
CA HIS A 111 -5.99 5.36 10.66
C HIS A 111 -6.95 4.31 10.09
N SER A 112 -8.18 4.71 9.76
CA SER A 112 -9.18 3.80 9.22
C SER A 112 -8.72 3.18 7.89
N MET A 113 -8.25 4.00 6.95
CA MET A 113 -7.82 3.54 5.62
C MET A 113 -6.55 2.68 5.65
N PHE A 114 -5.65 2.89 6.61
CA PHE A 114 -4.42 2.11 6.71
C PHE A 114 -4.54 0.84 7.54
N THR A 115 -5.52 0.76 8.44
CA THR A 115 -5.60 -0.37 9.38
C THR A 115 -6.88 -1.21 9.26
N GLY A 116 -7.95 -0.67 8.66
CA GLY A 116 -9.28 -1.28 8.66
C GLY A 116 -10.04 -1.11 9.98
N TYR A 117 -9.50 -0.31 10.89
CA TYR A 117 -10.08 -0.09 12.21
C TYR A 117 -10.33 1.40 12.46
N ARG A 118 -11.36 1.70 13.23
CA ARG A 118 -11.52 3.03 13.80
C ARG A 118 -10.46 3.27 14.89
N PRO A 119 -9.96 4.50 15.05
CA PRO A 119 -9.01 4.82 16.10
C PRO A 119 -9.52 4.41 17.48
N SER A 120 -8.68 3.74 18.26
CA SER A 120 -8.96 3.35 19.63
C SER A 120 -7.82 3.78 20.55
N PRO A 121 -8.09 4.35 21.72
CA PRO A 121 -7.02 4.66 22.69
C PRO A 121 -6.44 3.40 23.35
N ALA A 122 -7.13 2.28 23.25
CA ALA A 122 -6.74 1.02 23.91
C ALA A 122 -5.71 0.21 23.14
N LEU A 123 -5.62 0.38 21.82
CA LEU A 123 -4.77 -0.44 20.97
C LEU A 123 -4.32 0.33 19.73
N VAL A 124 -3.01 0.24 19.43
CA VAL A 124 -2.45 0.73 18.17
C VAL A 124 -2.46 -0.41 17.17
N TYR A 125 -3.32 -0.30 16.15
CA TYR A 125 -3.46 -1.33 15.13
C TYR A 125 -2.32 -1.29 14.10
N PRO A 126 -1.88 -2.45 13.57
CA PRO A 126 -0.92 -2.50 12.49
C PRO A 126 -1.52 -2.01 11.18
N SER A 127 -0.70 -1.39 10.34
CA SER A 127 -1.09 -1.06 8.97
C SER A 127 -1.26 -2.30 8.11
N VAL A 128 -2.02 -2.18 7.01
CA VAL A 128 -2.16 -3.24 5.99
C VAL A 128 -0.78 -3.73 5.52
N GLY A 129 0.17 -2.82 5.27
CA GLY A 129 1.53 -3.19 4.86
C GLY A 129 2.28 -3.98 5.92
N SER A 130 2.09 -3.64 7.21
CA SER A 130 2.71 -4.37 8.33
C SER A 130 2.08 -5.75 8.55
N VAL A 131 0.77 -5.88 8.37
CA VAL A 131 0.11 -7.20 8.37
C VAL A 131 0.59 -8.06 7.21
N VAL A 132 0.73 -7.50 6.01
CA VAL A 132 1.30 -8.22 4.85
C VAL A 132 2.74 -8.67 5.13
N ALA A 133 3.55 -7.81 5.76
CA ALA A 133 4.91 -8.17 6.15
C ALA A 133 4.94 -9.29 7.19
N HIS A 134 3.99 -9.31 8.13
CA HIS A 134 3.84 -10.35 9.13
C HIS A 134 3.40 -11.68 8.52
N GLU A 135 2.34 -11.68 7.70
CA GLU A 135 1.71 -12.89 7.18
C GLU A 135 2.50 -13.56 6.05
N LEU A 136 3.13 -12.76 5.18
CA LEU A 136 3.83 -13.28 4.00
C LEU A 136 5.35 -13.33 4.17
N GLY A 137 5.89 -12.62 5.15
CA GLY A 137 7.34 -12.54 5.37
C GLY A 137 8.11 -11.90 4.21
N PRO A 138 9.44 -11.84 4.31
CA PRO A 138 10.29 -11.33 3.24
C PRO A 138 10.30 -12.27 2.02
N ARG A 139 10.53 -11.70 0.85
CA ARG A 139 10.86 -12.40 -0.38
C ARG A 139 12.25 -11.92 -0.78
N ASP A 140 13.15 -12.87 -0.98
CA ASP A 140 14.55 -12.58 -1.24
C ASP A 140 15.17 -11.67 -0.14
N ALA A 141 16.14 -10.85 -0.49
CA ALA A 141 16.81 -9.93 0.44
C ALA A 141 16.07 -8.60 0.64
N MET A 142 14.84 -8.46 0.09
CA MET A 142 14.10 -7.18 0.15
C MET A 142 13.30 -7.04 1.45
N PRO A 143 13.23 -5.81 2.03
CA PRO A 143 12.26 -5.53 3.07
C PRO A 143 10.85 -5.84 2.58
N SER A 144 10.05 -6.53 3.42
CA SER A 144 8.67 -6.89 3.06
C SER A 144 7.79 -5.67 2.87
N TYR A 145 8.01 -4.61 3.66
CA TYR A 145 7.26 -3.37 3.60
C TYR A 145 8.19 -2.16 3.47
N VAL A 146 7.91 -1.30 2.49
CA VAL A 146 8.72 -0.10 2.19
C VAL A 146 7.83 1.13 2.08
N CYS A 147 8.27 2.28 2.63
CA CYS A 147 7.61 3.58 2.47
C CYS A 147 8.48 4.55 1.65
N VAL A 148 7.88 5.19 0.66
CA VAL A 148 8.50 6.12 -0.28
C VAL A 148 7.80 7.48 -0.21
N PRO A 149 8.52 8.59 0.00
CA PRO A 149 9.94 8.71 0.37
C PRO A 149 10.19 8.40 1.85
N ASN A 150 9.19 8.58 2.69
CA ASN A 150 9.21 8.43 4.14
C ASN A 150 7.98 7.69 4.63
N GLN A 151 7.92 7.36 5.91
CA GLN A 151 6.73 6.72 6.49
C GLN A 151 5.47 7.61 6.38
N GLY A 152 5.61 8.93 6.30
CA GLY A 152 4.52 9.87 5.99
C GLY A 152 3.45 10.00 7.09
N SER A 153 2.91 8.89 7.57
CA SER A 153 1.91 8.81 8.64
C SER A 153 2.36 7.84 9.74
N GLN A 154 2.06 8.18 10.99
CA GLN A 154 2.30 7.29 12.13
C GLN A 154 1.51 5.96 12.03
N PHE A 155 0.41 5.97 11.30
CA PHE A 155 -0.47 4.81 11.13
C PHE A 155 0.01 3.80 10.07
N LEU A 156 1.12 4.07 9.40
CA LEU A 156 1.80 3.12 8.51
C LEU A 156 2.72 2.14 9.28
N GLY A 157 2.75 2.23 10.60
CA GLY A 157 3.62 1.42 11.46
C GLY A 157 3.12 0.00 11.72
N SER A 158 3.91 -0.74 12.51
CA SER A 158 3.63 -2.12 12.90
C SER A 158 2.51 -2.27 13.94
N GLY A 159 2.07 -1.18 14.57
CA GLY A 159 1.08 -1.23 15.63
C GLY A 159 1.51 -2.16 16.77
N TYR A 160 0.64 -3.10 17.14
CA TYR A 160 0.93 -4.09 18.17
C TYR A 160 1.80 -5.27 17.69
N LEU A 161 2.10 -5.36 16.40
CA LEU A 161 3.02 -6.36 15.87
C LEU A 161 4.47 -5.98 16.17
N SER A 162 5.38 -6.94 16.00
CA SER A 162 6.82 -6.68 16.10
C SER A 162 7.25 -5.55 15.16
N ASN A 163 8.14 -4.69 15.62
CA ASN A 163 8.76 -3.63 14.80
C ASN A 163 9.43 -4.17 13.54
N ALA A 164 9.79 -5.45 13.50
CA ALA A 164 10.29 -6.13 12.32
C ALA A 164 9.27 -6.18 11.15
N CYS A 165 7.98 -6.02 11.43
CA CYS A 165 6.92 -5.94 10.43
C CYS A 165 6.64 -4.50 9.96
N GLY A 166 7.28 -3.50 10.58
CA GLY A 166 7.13 -2.09 10.22
C GLY A 166 7.80 -1.75 8.89
N PRO A 167 7.52 -0.56 8.34
CA PRO A 167 8.05 -0.15 7.05
C PRO A 167 9.53 0.23 7.12
N PHE A 168 10.27 -0.17 6.09
CA PHE A 168 11.56 0.43 5.77
C PHE A 168 11.31 1.74 5.02
N ALA A 169 11.66 2.88 5.59
CA ALA A 169 11.52 4.18 4.95
C ALA A 169 12.80 4.55 4.19
N LEU A 170 12.68 5.07 2.95
CA LEU A 170 13.85 5.48 2.16
C LEU A 170 14.65 6.62 2.83
N GLY A 171 13.98 7.48 3.58
CA GLY A 171 14.60 8.61 4.29
C GLY A 171 15.03 9.78 3.39
N SER A 172 14.83 9.65 2.08
CA SER A 172 15.13 10.68 1.08
C SER A 172 14.17 10.55 -0.11
N ASP A 173 13.86 11.68 -0.76
CA ASP A 173 12.97 11.70 -1.92
C ASP A 173 13.72 11.26 -3.19
N PRO A 174 13.26 10.22 -3.90
CA PRO A 174 13.84 9.78 -5.17
C PRO A 174 13.86 10.85 -6.27
N ALA A 175 13.03 11.88 -6.15
CA ALA A 175 13.00 13.01 -7.09
C ALA A 175 14.17 13.99 -6.91
N ARG A 176 14.94 13.90 -5.83
CA ARG A 176 16.10 14.78 -5.59
C ARG A 176 17.33 14.31 -6.36
N SER A 177 18.10 15.27 -6.89
CA SER A 177 19.34 14.97 -7.62
C SER A 177 20.42 14.28 -6.78
N ASN A 178 20.40 14.50 -5.45
CA ASN A 178 21.30 13.87 -4.49
C ASN A 178 20.65 12.69 -3.76
N PHE A 179 19.62 12.07 -4.37
CA PHE A 179 18.93 10.94 -3.78
C PHE A 179 19.92 9.82 -3.42
N SER A 180 19.85 9.40 -2.19
CA SER A 180 20.53 8.22 -1.69
C SER A 180 19.69 7.66 -0.53
N VAL A 181 19.61 6.35 -0.45
CA VAL A 181 18.99 5.69 0.70
C VAL A 181 20.05 5.57 1.79
N ARG A 182 19.69 6.06 3.00
CA ARG A 182 20.57 6.01 4.14
C ARG A 182 20.86 4.54 4.48
N ASP A 183 22.08 4.26 4.89
CA ASP A 183 22.52 2.96 5.41
C ASP A 183 22.51 1.78 4.42
N LEU A 184 22.30 2.02 3.12
CA LEU A 184 22.49 1.01 2.07
C LEU A 184 23.92 0.97 1.49
N ASN A 185 24.79 1.86 1.91
CA ASN A 185 26.20 1.82 1.56
C ASN A 185 26.99 1.20 2.69
N LEU A 186 27.94 0.33 2.34
CA LEU A 186 28.89 -0.17 3.32
C LEU A 186 29.64 1.00 3.96
N PRO A 187 29.88 0.97 5.28
CA PRO A 187 30.66 2.02 5.95
C PRO A 187 32.01 2.22 5.28
N LYS A 188 32.50 3.47 5.24
CA LYS A 188 33.82 3.79 4.67
C LYS A 188 34.90 2.89 5.25
N GLY A 189 35.69 2.24 4.39
CA GLY A 189 36.78 1.34 4.79
C GLY A 189 36.33 -0.09 5.09
N ILE A 190 35.11 -0.47 4.83
CA ILE A 190 34.61 -1.85 4.87
C ILE A 190 34.31 -2.28 3.45
N ASP A 191 35.09 -3.21 2.91
CA ASP A 191 34.78 -3.90 1.66
C ASP A 191 33.80 -5.08 1.91
N GLU A 192 33.26 -5.65 0.83
CA GLU A 192 32.28 -6.76 0.90
C GLU A 192 32.89 -7.98 1.66
N LYS A 193 34.17 -8.31 1.43
CA LYS A 193 34.82 -9.43 2.12
C LYS A 193 34.98 -9.21 3.62
N ARG A 194 35.22 -7.96 4.02
CA ARG A 194 35.33 -7.61 5.44
C ARG A 194 33.94 -7.55 6.10
N PHE A 195 32.93 -7.18 5.34
CA PHE A 195 31.57 -7.20 5.77
C PHE A 195 31.02 -8.63 5.98
N GLU A 196 31.26 -9.55 5.03
CA GLU A 196 30.89 -10.97 5.16
C GLU A 196 31.60 -11.62 6.36
N ARG A 197 32.91 -11.41 6.54
CA ARG A 197 33.62 -11.92 7.72
C ARG A 197 33.04 -11.43 9.04
N ARG A 198 32.55 -10.16 9.10
CA ARG A 198 31.92 -9.65 10.31
C ARG A 198 30.55 -10.31 10.56
N LYS A 199 29.79 -10.61 9.49
CA LYS A 199 28.54 -11.37 9.55
C LYS A 199 28.78 -12.77 10.13
N ASP A 200 29.78 -13.49 9.61
CA ASP A 200 30.15 -14.83 10.08
C ASP A 200 30.57 -14.81 11.55
N TRP A 201 31.40 -13.83 11.96
CA TRP A 201 31.79 -13.66 13.36
C TRP A 201 30.61 -13.39 14.28
N LYS A 202 29.68 -12.50 13.85
CA LYS A 202 28.47 -12.22 14.63
C LYS A 202 27.63 -13.47 14.79
N GLN A 203 27.37 -14.23 13.71
CA GLN A 203 26.59 -15.47 13.76
C GLN A 203 27.25 -16.53 14.72
N MET A 204 28.57 -16.64 14.74
CA MET A 204 29.26 -17.53 15.68
C MET A 204 29.07 -17.08 17.13
N VAL A 205 29.19 -15.79 17.39
CA VAL A 205 29.02 -15.22 18.74
C VAL A 205 27.53 -15.35 19.17
N ASP A 206 26.60 -14.95 18.33
CA ASP A 206 25.15 -15.01 18.62
C ASP A 206 24.69 -16.46 18.80
N GLY A 207 25.18 -17.41 18.00
CA GLY A 207 24.90 -18.85 18.15
C GLY A 207 25.39 -19.42 19.50
N HIS A 208 26.49 -18.86 20.03
CA HIS A 208 26.98 -19.24 21.37
C HIS A 208 26.07 -18.69 22.48
N PHE A 209 25.62 -17.42 22.36
CA PHE A 209 24.77 -16.80 23.37
C PHE A 209 23.30 -17.28 23.28
N ALA A 210 22.75 -17.54 22.08
CA ALA A 210 21.39 -18.10 21.91
C ALA A 210 21.21 -19.48 22.56
N SER A 211 22.29 -20.20 22.80
CA SER A 211 22.28 -21.46 23.58
C SER A 211 22.10 -21.22 25.08
N LEU A 212 22.31 -20.00 25.56
CA LEU A 212 22.33 -19.64 26.98
C LEU A 212 21.10 -18.87 27.45
N GLU A 213 20.47 -18.13 26.57
CA GLU A 213 19.29 -17.29 26.91
C GLU A 213 18.18 -17.41 25.86
N ARG A 214 16.99 -17.85 26.31
CA ARG A 214 15.74 -17.84 25.53
C ARG A 214 14.99 -16.54 25.83
N ASP A 215 15.36 -15.45 25.17
CA ASP A 215 14.60 -14.19 25.23
C ASP A 215 14.06 -13.86 23.83
N ASP A 216 12.71 -13.76 23.69
CA ASP A 216 12.01 -13.44 22.43
C ASP A 216 12.41 -12.06 21.89
N ALA A 217 12.83 -11.12 22.75
CA ALA A 217 13.33 -9.81 22.36
C ALA A 217 14.66 -9.89 21.62
N LEU A 218 15.57 -10.78 22.06
CA LEU A 218 16.85 -11.04 21.39
C LEU A 218 16.64 -11.70 20.03
N ALA A 219 15.76 -12.69 19.92
CA ALA A 219 15.44 -13.36 18.66
C ALA A 219 14.85 -12.37 17.61
N THR A 220 14.02 -11.43 18.06
CA THR A 220 13.47 -10.38 17.20
C THR A 220 14.57 -9.42 16.71
N MET A 221 15.49 -9.03 17.58
CA MET A 221 16.60 -8.15 17.25
C MET A 221 17.57 -8.81 16.27
N ASP A 222 17.86 -10.10 16.44
CA ASP A 222 18.69 -10.88 15.53
C ASP A 222 18.07 -11.00 14.14
N SER A 223 16.78 -11.21 14.05
CA SER A 223 16.07 -11.27 12.77
C SER A 223 16.12 -9.93 12.01
N PHE A 224 16.10 -8.80 12.74
CA PHE A 224 16.22 -7.45 12.16
C PHE A 224 17.65 -7.21 11.62
N TYR A 225 18.67 -7.53 12.39
CA TYR A 225 20.05 -7.41 11.95
C TYR A 225 20.34 -8.32 10.75
N GLN A 226 19.83 -9.56 10.76
CA GLN A 226 20.01 -10.48 9.63
C GLN A 226 19.42 -9.90 8.34
N ARG A 227 18.21 -9.35 8.36
CA ARG A 227 17.60 -8.72 7.18
C ARG A 227 18.38 -7.50 6.70
N ALA A 228 18.90 -6.69 7.62
CA ALA A 228 19.75 -5.55 7.26
C ALA A 228 21.04 -6.03 6.58
N TYR A 229 21.66 -7.12 7.08
CA TYR A 229 22.83 -7.72 6.45
C TYR A 229 22.52 -8.30 5.08
N ASP A 230 21.41 -9.02 4.91
CA ASP A 230 21.02 -9.63 3.66
C ASP A 230 20.74 -8.55 2.60
N LEU A 231 20.09 -7.45 2.97
CA LEU A 231 19.89 -6.29 2.11
C LEU A 231 21.20 -5.64 1.67
N LEU A 232 22.15 -5.44 2.61
CA LEU A 232 23.45 -4.85 2.32
C LEU A 232 24.35 -5.78 1.50
N ALA A 233 24.25 -7.09 1.71
CA ALA A 233 25.01 -8.10 0.98
C ALA A 233 24.49 -8.33 -0.44
N SER A 234 23.21 -8.07 -0.72
CA SER A 234 22.61 -8.29 -2.04
C SER A 234 22.84 -7.11 -2.99
N PRO A 235 23.67 -7.23 -4.04
CA PRO A 235 23.82 -6.18 -5.06
C PRO A 235 22.50 -5.86 -5.77
N GLN A 236 21.67 -6.89 -6.04
CA GLN A 236 20.36 -6.73 -6.67
C GLN A 236 19.41 -5.91 -5.80
N ALA A 237 19.36 -6.20 -4.49
CA ALA A 237 18.53 -5.46 -3.56
C ALA A 237 18.99 -3.99 -3.48
N ARG A 238 20.29 -3.73 -3.38
CA ARG A 238 20.84 -2.36 -3.38
C ARG A 238 20.50 -1.61 -4.67
N GLU A 239 20.62 -2.29 -5.83
CA GLU A 239 20.34 -1.70 -7.15
C GLU A 239 18.87 -1.35 -7.30
N ALA A 240 17.93 -2.07 -6.66
CA ALA A 240 16.51 -1.76 -6.67
C ALA A 240 16.19 -0.37 -6.10
N PHE A 241 17.04 0.13 -5.18
CA PHE A 241 16.91 1.47 -4.62
C PHE A 241 17.58 2.57 -5.45
N SER A 242 18.08 2.25 -6.64
CA SER A 242 18.75 3.20 -7.55
C SER A 242 17.90 3.42 -8.80
N LEU A 243 17.83 4.66 -9.27
CA LEU A 243 17.21 4.98 -10.56
C LEU A 243 18.25 5.14 -11.67
N LYS A 244 19.55 4.94 -11.39
CA LYS A 244 20.64 5.28 -12.32
C LYS A 244 20.65 4.40 -13.57
N SER A 245 20.28 3.13 -13.44
CA SER A 245 20.26 2.14 -14.53
C SER A 245 19.01 2.23 -15.41
N GLU A 246 18.02 3.04 -15.04
CA GLU A 246 16.81 3.16 -15.85
C GLU A 246 17.06 3.93 -17.14
N SER A 247 16.48 3.46 -18.24
CA SER A 247 16.61 4.10 -19.55
C SER A 247 15.91 5.46 -19.60
N ASP A 248 16.33 6.31 -20.52
CA ASP A 248 15.66 7.60 -20.74
C ASP A 248 14.21 7.42 -21.20
N ALA A 249 13.91 6.37 -21.98
CA ALA A 249 12.54 6.02 -22.37
C ALA A 249 11.67 5.69 -21.16
N THR A 250 12.19 4.87 -20.21
CA THR A 250 11.48 4.58 -18.95
C THR A 250 11.27 5.86 -18.14
N ARG A 251 12.29 6.68 -17.99
CA ARG A 251 12.18 7.97 -17.29
C ARG A 251 11.13 8.88 -17.90
N GLU A 252 11.08 8.96 -19.24
CA GLU A 252 10.08 9.76 -19.96
C GLU A 252 8.68 9.21 -19.77
N LEU A 253 8.51 7.89 -19.77
CA LEU A 253 7.23 7.22 -19.52
C LEU A 253 6.61 7.65 -18.18
N TYR A 254 7.44 7.75 -17.13
CA TYR A 254 7.03 8.24 -15.81
C TYR A 254 7.01 9.78 -15.68
N GLY A 255 7.27 10.51 -16.74
CA GLY A 255 7.29 11.97 -16.71
C GLY A 255 8.55 12.60 -16.10
N MET A 256 9.62 11.84 -15.97
CA MET A 256 10.90 12.27 -15.37
C MET A 256 11.83 12.95 -16.39
N LYS A 257 11.35 13.89 -17.20
CA LYS A 257 12.26 14.66 -18.06
C LYS A 257 13.21 15.52 -17.21
N PRO A 258 14.44 15.81 -17.68
CA PRO A 258 15.30 16.79 -17.04
C PRO A 258 14.60 18.14 -17.11
N TRP A 259 13.95 18.51 -16.04
CA TRP A 259 13.34 19.82 -15.86
C TRP A 259 14.43 20.78 -15.41
N GLY A 260 14.32 22.05 -15.86
CA GLY A 260 15.22 23.10 -15.41
C GLY A 260 15.30 23.22 -13.87
N PRO A 261 15.99 24.19 -13.30
CA PRO A 261 16.48 24.25 -11.92
C PRO A 261 15.41 24.21 -10.81
N VAL A 262 14.14 24.12 -11.15
CA VAL A 262 13.05 24.02 -10.17
C VAL A 262 12.80 22.54 -9.86
N LEU A 263 13.41 22.07 -8.79
CA LEU A 263 13.14 20.77 -8.16
C LEU A 263 11.71 20.72 -7.60
N ARG A 264 10.74 20.36 -8.43
CA ARG A 264 9.43 19.95 -7.94
C ARG A 264 9.50 18.46 -7.63
N PRO A 265 8.96 17.98 -6.47
CA PRO A 265 8.85 16.57 -6.20
C PRO A 265 8.09 15.91 -7.35
N SER A 266 8.72 15.03 -8.10
CA SER A 266 8.11 14.32 -9.21
C SER A 266 7.48 13.02 -8.69
N ALA A 267 6.19 12.83 -8.95
CA ALA A 267 5.51 11.56 -8.73
C ALA A 267 6.24 10.42 -9.47
N GLY A 268 6.73 10.70 -10.67
CA GLY A 268 7.40 9.73 -11.53
C GLY A 268 8.58 9.02 -10.88
N ALA A 269 9.47 9.76 -10.21
CA ALA A 269 10.62 9.16 -9.53
C ALA A 269 10.19 8.25 -8.38
N ARG A 270 9.15 8.63 -7.62
CA ARG A 270 8.62 7.83 -6.51
C ARG A 270 7.91 6.58 -7.02
N PHE A 271 7.16 6.66 -8.11
CA PHE A 271 6.44 5.52 -8.67
C PHE A 271 7.39 4.55 -9.38
N LEU A 272 8.41 5.06 -10.07
CA LEU A 272 9.43 4.24 -10.69
C LEU A 272 10.25 3.46 -9.66
N ILE A 273 10.64 4.08 -8.53
CA ILE A 273 11.33 3.36 -7.46
C ILE A 273 10.42 2.28 -6.85
N ALA A 274 9.11 2.54 -6.68
CA ALA A 274 8.17 1.55 -6.18
C ALA A 274 8.06 0.33 -7.10
N ARG A 275 8.04 0.52 -8.43
CA ARG A 275 8.07 -0.57 -9.40
C ARG A 275 9.35 -1.41 -9.24
N ARG A 276 10.52 -0.77 -9.14
CA ARG A 276 11.79 -1.46 -8.93
C ARG A 276 11.83 -2.27 -7.64
N LEU A 277 11.28 -1.72 -6.57
CA LEU A 277 11.22 -2.41 -5.27
C LEU A 277 10.35 -3.67 -5.32
N VAL A 278 9.18 -3.63 -5.96
CA VAL A 278 8.33 -4.83 -6.10
C VAL A 278 8.93 -5.83 -7.08
N GLU A 279 9.59 -5.36 -8.14
CA GLU A 279 10.34 -6.20 -9.08
C GLU A 279 11.45 -6.99 -8.36
N ALA A 280 12.14 -6.34 -7.40
CA ALA A 280 13.20 -6.95 -6.59
C ALA A 280 12.69 -7.79 -5.42
N GLY A 281 11.38 -7.82 -5.13
CA GLY A 281 10.82 -8.71 -4.11
C GLY A 281 10.08 -8.05 -2.96
N ALA A 282 9.99 -6.72 -2.87
CA ALA A 282 9.18 -6.09 -1.84
C ALA A 282 7.70 -6.54 -1.95
N ARG A 283 7.10 -6.87 -0.79
CA ARG A 283 5.70 -7.32 -0.73
C ARG A 283 4.72 -6.17 -0.77
N PHE A 284 5.05 -5.08 -0.08
CA PHE A 284 4.18 -3.92 0.03
C PHE A 284 5.01 -2.64 -0.05
N VAL A 285 4.65 -1.74 -0.95
CA VAL A 285 5.31 -0.43 -1.08
C VAL A 285 4.24 0.65 -0.98
N THR A 286 4.29 1.48 0.06
CA THR A 286 3.45 2.68 0.17
C THR A 286 4.20 3.87 -0.41
N VAL A 287 3.59 4.55 -1.36
CA VAL A 287 4.12 5.78 -1.96
C VAL A 287 3.22 6.95 -1.60
N THR A 288 3.71 7.88 -0.80
CA THR A 288 2.97 9.11 -0.49
C THR A 288 3.27 10.17 -1.54
N TYR A 289 2.23 10.77 -2.12
CA TYR A 289 2.37 11.85 -3.10
C TYR A 289 1.34 12.95 -2.94
N GLY A 290 1.79 14.18 -3.10
CA GLY A 290 0.97 15.38 -3.12
C GLY A 290 0.64 15.93 -1.74
N ALA A 291 -0.07 17.05 -1.78
CA ALA A 291 -0.67 17.73 -0.64
C ALA A 291 -2.05 18.22 -1.11
N TRP A 292 -3.04 17.36 -0.92
CA TRP A 292 -4.38 17.53 -1.49
C TRP A 292 -5.36 18.22 -0.52
N ASP A 293 -4.88 18.66 0.64
CA ASP A 293 -5.66 19.40 1.64
C ASP A 293 -5.89 20.85 1.23
N THR A 294 -6.79 21.07 0.29
CA THR A 294 -6.98 22.34 -0.42
C THR A 294 -8.28 23.03 -0.02
N HIS A 295 -8.34 23.51 1.23
CA HIS A 295 -9.46 24.30 1.76
C HIS A 295 -9.64 25.68 1.10
N ALA A 296 -8.61 26.16 0.40
CA ALA A 296 -8.66 27.38 -0.40
C ALA A 296 -7.78 27.18 -1.66
N PHE A 297 -8.06 27.96 -2.72
CA PHE A 297 -7.29 27.92 -3.98
C PHE A 297 -7.10 26.51 -4.55
N HIS A 298 -8.11 25.67 -4.42
CA HIS A 298 -8.09 24.25 -4.78
C HIS A 298 -7.54 23.99 -6.19
N TYR A 299 -8.03 24.72 -7.18
CA TYR A 299 -7.65 24.52 -8.58
C TYR A 299 -6.19 24.83 -8.87
N ARG A 300 -5.58 25.79 -8.16
CA ARG A 300 -4.14 26.04 -8.25
C ARG A 300 -3.31 24.83 -7.80
N GLY A 301 -3.77 24.14 -6.76
CA GLY A 301 -3.16 22.89 -6.29
C GLY A 301 -3.34 21.77 -7.32
N ILE A 302 -4.55 21.61 -7.83
CA ILE A 302 -4.90 20.61 -8.84
C ILE A 302 -4.10 20.79 -10.12
N GLU A 303 -4.07 22.00 -10.69
CA GLU A 303 -3.34 22.32 -11.94
C GLU A 303 -1.85 21.98 -11.87
N THR A 304 -1.25 22.04 -10.69
CA THR A 304 0.17 21.73 -10.50
C THR A 304 0.46 20.27 -10.23
N GLN A 305 -0.37 19.61 -9.45
CA GLN A 305 -0.09 18.27 -8.94
C GLN A 305 -0.75 17.15 -9.76
N LEU A 306 -1.98 17.38 -10.25
CA LEU A 306 -2.74 16.35 -10.94
C LEU A 306 -2.12 15.91 -12.28
N PRO A 307 -1.58 16.80 -13.14
CA PRO A 307 -0.90 16.37 -14.37
C PRO A 307 0.38 15.57 -14.13
N ASP A 308 1.10 15.81 -13.03
CA ASP A 308 2.29 15.03 -12.64
C ASP A 308 1.85 13.62 -12.15
N LEU A 309 0.84 13.56 -11.29
CA LEU A 309 0.21 12.31 -10.87
C LEU A 309 -0.30 11.49 -12.07
N ASP A 310 -1.05 12.14 -12.98
CA ASP A 310 -1.63 11.51 -14.17
C ASP A 310 -0.58 10.81 -15.03
N ARG A 311 0.51 11.52 -15.31
CA ARG A 311 1.61 10.99 -16.14
C ARG A 311 2.32 9.84 -15.44
N ALA A 312 2.66 10.03 -14.18
CA ALA A 312 3.40 9.04 -13.40
C ALA A 312 2.57 7.78 -13.17
N PHE A 313 1.29 7.91 -12.85
CA PHE A 313 0.38 6.78 -12.62
C PHE A 313 0.14 5.99 -13.91
N ALA A 314 -0.21 6.66 -15.00
CA ALA A 314 -0.38 5.99 -16.29
C ALA A 314 0.92 5.32 -16.76
N GLY A 315 2.08 5.95 -16.50
CA GLY A 315 3.40 5.37 -16.77
C GLY A 315 3.63 4.09 -15.98
N LEU A 316 3.32 4.09 -14.67
CA LEU A 316 3.43 2.91 -13.82
C LEU A 316 2.55 1.76 -14.32
N ILE A 317 1.28 2.02 -14.66
CA ILE A 317 0.35 1.00 -15.14
C ILE A 317 0.85 0.38 -16.45
N ARG A 318 1.32 1.20 -17.40
CA ARG A 318 1.88 0.71 -18.67
C ARG A 318 3.16 -0.11 -18.45
N ASP A 319 4.10 0.39 -17.65
CA ASP A 319 5.37 -0.30 -17.39
C ASP A 319 5.15 -1.67 -16.72
N LEU A 320 4.24 -1.74 -15.74
CA LEU A 320 3.86 -3.01 -15.12
C LEU A 320 3.19 -3.98 -16.11
N ASP A 321 2.30 -3.48 -16.97
CA ASP A 321 1.59 -4.30 -17.97
C ASP A 321 2.56 -4.81 -19.05
N GLU A 322 3.40 -3.94 -19.61
CA GLU A 322 4.40 -4.29 -20.65
C GLU A 322 5.46 -5.29 -20.13
N ARG A 323 5.77 -5.24 -18.82
CA ARG A 323 6.67 -6.21 -18.16
C ARG A 323 5.98 -7.52 -17.75
N GLY A 324 4.67 -7.64 -17.93
CA GLY A 324 3.90 -8.79 -17.42
C GLY A 324 3.81 -8.86 -15.90
N MET A 325 4.07 -7.74 -15.22
CA MET A 325 4.04 -7.67 -13.76
C MET A 325 2.66 -7.27 -13.22
N LEU A 326 1.80 -6.63 -14.03
CA LEU A 326 0.52 -6.10 -13.56
C LEU A 326 -0.40 -7.21 -13.03
N ASP A 327 -0.40 -8.39 -13.63
CA ASP A 327 -1.23 -9.51 -13.20
C ASP A 327 -0.90 -10.01 -11.78
N SER A 328 0.33 -9.81 -11.33
CA SER A 328 0.78 -10.24 -10.00
C SER A 328 1.11 -9.08 -9.04
N THR A 329 0.92 -7.84 -9.47
CA THR A 329 1.13 -6.63 -8.66
C THR A 329 -0.19 -5.89 -8.51
N LEU A 330 -0.69 -5.80 -7.29
CA LEU A 330 -1.88 -5.02 -6.97
C LEU A 330 -1.48 -3.55 -6.81
N VAL A 331 -1.98 -2.68 -7.66
CA VAL A 331 -1.79 -1.23 -7.57
C VAL A 331 -3.04 -0.61 -6.97
N LEU A 332 -2.87 0.14 -5.89
CA LEU A 332 -3.94 0.82 -5.16
C LEU A 332 -3.68 2.33 -5.18
N VAL A 333 -4.70 3.13 -5.46
CA VAL A 333 -4.68 4.59 -5.25
C VAL A 333 -5.78 4.94 -4.28
N SER A 334 -5.44 5.54 -3.16
CA SER A 334 -6.40 5.96 -2.14
C SER A 334 -6.02 7.28 -1.49
N SER A 335 -6.97 7.85 -0.78
CA SER A 335 -6.80 8.96 0.14
C SER A 335 -7.56 8.63 1.41
N GLU A 336 -7.38 9.42 2.46
CA GLU A 336 -8.11 9.23 3.71
C GLU A 336 -9.61 9.54 3.59
N PHE A 337 -9.99 10.42 2.66
CA PHE A 337 -11.37 10.76 2.28
C PHE A 337 -11.37 11.54 0.95
N GLY A 338 -12.55 11.97 0.50
CA GLY A 338 -12.75 12.89 -0.62
C GLY A 338 -12.82 14.35 -0.18
N ARG A 339 -13.35 15.18 -1.07
CA ARG A 339 -13.57 16.61 -0.82
C ARG A 339 -15.04 16.97 -1.03
N THR A 340 -15.52 18.04 -0.35
CA THR A 340 -16.90 18.49 -0.46
C THR A 340 -17.31 18.68 -1.92
N PRO A 341 -18.51 18.20 -2.30
CA PRO A 341 -19.04 18.41 -3.65
C PRO A 341 -19.11 19.90 -4.02
N LYS A 342 -19.58 20.73 -3.12
CA LYS A 342 -19.69 22.17 -3.34
C LYS A 342 -18.36 22.87 -3.03
N VAL A 343 -17.90 23.70 -3.97
CA VAL A 343 -16.74 24.60 -3.78
C VAL A 343 -17.14 25.66 -2.73
N ASN A 344 -16.29 25.88 -1.75
CA ASN A 344 -16.52 26.86 -0.69
C ASN A 344 -16.17 28.28 -1.14
N ALA A 345 -16.47 29.28 -0.29
CA ALA A 345 -16.27 30.71 -0.58
C ALA A 345 -14.79 31.07 -0.83
N GLY A 346 -13.84 30.29 -0.32
CA GLY A 346 -12.40 30.47 -0.55
C GLY A 346 -11.89 29.81 -1.85
N GLY A 347 -12.78 29.30 -2.69
CA GLY A 347 -12.42 28.55 -3.89
C GLY A 347 -11.73 27.22 -3.57
N GLY A 348 -12.05 26.65 -2.41
CA GLY A 348 -11.55 25.38 -1.92
C GLY A 348 -12.65 24.33 -1.77
N ARG A 349 -12.25 23.15 -1.30
CA ARG A 349 -13.16 22.08 -0.93
C ARG A 349 -12.73 21.52 0.44
N ASP A 350 -13.71 21.27 1.31
CA ASP A 350 -13.47 20.78 2.67
C ASP A 350 -13.47 19.24 2.72
N HIS A 351 -13.28 18.64 3.88
CA HIS A 351 -13.23 17.18 4.05
C HIS A 351 -14.58 16.53 3.78
N TRP A 352 -14.59 15.42 3.03
CA TRP A 352 -15.81 14.70 2.68
C TRP A 352 -15.62 13.18 2.65
N PRO A 353 -15.86 12.48 3.77
CA PRO A 353 -15.73 11.03 3.84
C PRO A 353 -16.95 10.26 3.33
N ARG A 354 -18.08 10.94 3.09
CA ARG A 354 -19.36 10.31 2.77
C ARG A 354 -19.34 9.59 1.42
N VAL A 355 -18.58 10.13 0.47
CA VAL A 355 -18.27 9.45 -0.80
C VAL A 355 -16.95 9.95 -1.35
N PHE A 356 -16.14 9.03 -1.90
CA PHE A 356 -14.91 9.37 -2.62
C PHE A 356 -14.49 8.22 -3.55
N SER A 357 -13.53 8.51 -4.43
CA SER A 357 -13.02 7.52 -5.38
C SER A 357 -11.69 6.94 -4.94
N ILE A 358 -11.54 5.64 -5.14
CA ILE A 358 -10.27 4.92 -5.09
C ILE A 358 -10.05 4.18 -6.40
N VAL A 359 -8.80 3.79 -6.68
CA VAL A 359 -8.47 3.01 -7.89
C VAL A 359 -7.74 1.75 -7.50
N MET A 360 -8.08 0.66 -8.16
CA MET A 360 -7.41 -0.63 -8.06
C MET A 360 -7.01 -1.11 -9.45
N ALA A 361 -5.86 -1.75 -9.59
CA ALA A 361 -5.43 -2.35 -10.84
C ALA A 361 -4.53 -3.57 -10.61
N GLY A 362 -4.58 -4.55 -11.49
CA GLY A 362 -3.75 -5.74 -11.43
C GLY A 362 -4.03 -6.66 -10.25
N GLY A 363 -3.14 -7.62 -10.01
CA GLY A 363 -3.21 -8.52 -8.85
C GLY A 363 -4.52 -9.28 -8.68
N GLY A 364 -5.23 -9.60 -9.76
CA GLY A 364 -6.52 -10.30 -9.71
C GLY A 364 -7.75 -9.38 -9.59
N VAL A 365 -7.56 -8.07 -9.69
CA VAL A 365 -8.68 -7.11 -9.79
C VAL A 365 -9.26 -7.12 -11.21
N LYS A 366 -10.57 -7.06 -11.33
CA LYS A 366 -11.26 -6.94 -12.60
C LYS A 366 -10.79 -5.69 -13.34
N ARG A 367 -10.55 -5.81 -14.65
CA ARG A 367 -10.05 -4.71 -15.47
C ARG A 367 -11.19 -3.97 -16.16
N GLY A 368 -11.00 -2.68 -16.41
CA GLY A 368 -11.87 -1.89 -17.26
C GLY A 368 -13.28 -1.70 -16.71
N GLN A 369 -13.43 -1.39 -15.42
CA GLN A 369 -14.75 -1.15 -14.84
C GLN A 369 -14.80 0.07 -13.93
N ILE A 370 -16.00 0.60 -13.81
CA ILE A 370 -16.40 1.49 -12.72
C ILE A 370 -17.23 0.65 -11.75
N TYR A 371 -16.83 0.60 -10.49
CA TYR A 371 -17.55 -0.09 -9.42
C TYR A 371 -18.27 0.93 -8.55
N GLY A 372 -19.57 0.74 -8.39
CA GLY A 372 -20.41 1.66 -7.66
C GLY A 372 -20.54 3.04 -8.31
N ALA A 373 -21.37 3.88 -7.75
CA ALA A 373 -21.60 5.23 -8.22
C ALA A 373 -21.84 6.18 -7.05
N SER A 374 -21.43 7.44 -7.19
CA SER A 374 -21.95 8.54 -6.40
C SER A 374 -23.20 9.14 -7.04
N ASP A 375 -23.97 9.88 -6.28
CA ASP A 375 -25.16 10.59 -6.77
C ASP A 375 -24.82 11.69 -7.80
N ALA A 376 -25.84 12.36 -8.31
CA ALA A 376 -25.72 13.40 -9.34
C ALA A 376 -24.87 14.60 -8.90
N LEU A 377 -24.72 14.82 -7.60
CA LEU A 377 -23.91 15.89 -7.01
C LEU A 377 -22.58 15.39 -6.44
N ALA A 378 -22.29 14.10 -6.55
CA ALA A 378 -21.12 13.45 -5.93
C ALA A 378 -21.09 13.63 -4.40
N ALA A 379 -22.25 13.64 -3.75
CA ALA A 379 -22.38 13.89 -2.31
C ALA A 379 -22.49 12.61 -1.48
N GLU A 380 -23.14 11.58 -2.02
CA GLU A 380 -23.41 10.31 -1.33
C GLU A 380 -23.20 9.14 -2.30
N PRO A 381 -22.96 7.92 -1.81
CA PRO A 381 -23.03 6.74 -2.65
C PRO A 381 -24.46 6.51 -3.12
N ALA A 382 -24.64 6.34 -4.43
CA ALA A 382 -25.92 6.00 -5.05
C ALA A 382 -26.05 4.51 -5.40
N ASP A 383 -24.91 3.84 -5.60
CA ASP A 383 -24.87 2.41 -5.94
C ASP A 383 -23.64 1.76 -5.33
N ASN A 384 -23.80 0.51 -4.87
CA ASN A 384 -22.74 -0.35 -4.33
C ASN A 384 -21.74 0.39 -3.40
N PRO A 385 -22.21 0.95 -2.25
CA PRO A 385 -21.32 1.60 -1.31
C PRO A 385 -20.23 0.64 -0.82
N LEU A 386 -18.97 1.10 -0.80
CA LEU A 386 -17.83 0.31 -0.37
C LEU A 386 -17.29 0.87 0.95
N GLY A 387 -17.40 0.10 2.03
CA GLY A 387 -16.80 0.42 3.32
C GLY A 387 -15.30 0.08 3.38
N VAL A 388 -14.60 0.67 4.35
CA VAL A 388 -13.15 0.45 4.53
C VAL A 388 -12.86 -1.01 4.86
N GLU A 389 -13.65 -1.64 5.69
CA GLU A 389 -13.48 -3.02 6.13
C GLU A 389 -13.59 -3.99 4.93
N ASP A 390 -14.55 -3.78 4.05
CA ASP A 390 -14.76 -4.61 2.85
C ASP A 390 -13.63 -4.39 1.82
N TYR A 391 -13.21 -3.14 1.64
CA TYR A 391 -12.06 -2.79 0.79
C TYR A 391 -10.78 -3.51 1.24
N ILE A 392 -10.42 -3.37 2.51
CA ILE A 392 -9.19 -3.97 3.06
C ILE A 392 -9.27 -5.49 3.09
N THR A 393 -10.44 -6.06 3.41
CA THR A 393 -10.66 -7.51 3.34
C THR A 393 -10.47 -8.03 1.91
N THR A 394 -10.93 -7.28 0.90
CA THR A 394 -10.72 -7.64 -0.51
C THR A 394 -9.24 -7.57 -0.90
N VAL A 395 -8.50 -6.57 -0.42
CA VAL A 395 -7.04 -6.46 -0.61
C VAL A 395 -6.32 -7.67 -0.01
N TYR A 396 -6.64 -8.07 1.22
CA TYR A 396 -6.05 -9.24 1.85
C TYR A 396 -6.39 -10.53 1.10
N HIS A 397 -7.64 -10.69 0.66
CA HIS A 397 -8.06 -11.84 -0.14
C HIS A 397 -7.22 -12.00 -1.41
N LEU A 398 -6.99 -10.90 -2.16
CA LEU A 398 -6.14 -10.90 -3.35
C LEU A 398 -4.69 -11.32 -3.04
N LEU A 399 -4.20 -11.06 -1.84
CA LEU A 399 -2.87 -11.46 -1.35
C LEU A 399 -2.84 -12.88 -0.76
N GLY A 400 -3.98 -13.58 -0.72
CA GLY A 400 -4.08 -14.91 -0.11
C GLY A 400 -4.05 -14.89 1.42
N ILE A 401 -4.36 -13.75 2.04
CA ILE A 401 -4.43 -13.58 3.49
C ILE A 401 -5.89 -13.66 3.94
N ASP A 402 -6.17 -14.51 4.90
CA ASP A 402 -7.50 -14.59 5.54
C ASP A 402 -7.66 -13.43 6.54
N ALA A 403 -8.47 -12.45 6.17
CA ALA A 403 -8.74 -11.29 7.00
C ALA A 403 -9.52 -11.60 8.31
N ALA A 404 -10.16 -12.75 8.40
CA ALA A 404 -10.84 -13.21 9.62
C ALA A 404 -9.88 -13.85 10.63
N LYS A 405 -8.65 -14.19 10.21
CA LYS A 405 -7.61 -14.68 11.10
C LYS A 405 -7.33 -13.68 12.22
N SER A 406 -7.14 -14.21 13.44
CA SER A 406 -6.75 -13.40 14.59
C SER A 406 -5.24 -13.35 14.78
N LEU A 407 -4.72 -12.17 15.06
CA LEU A 407 -3.35 -11.93 15.51
C LEU A 407 -3.36 -11.60 16.99
N MET A 408 -2.30 -11.98 17.70
CA MET A 408 -2.20 -11.74 19.14
C MET A 408 -1.78 -10.31 19.43
N SER A 409 -2.59 -9.57 20.16
CA SER A 409 -2.27 -8.24 20.68
C SER A 409 -1.72 -8.33 22.11
N PRO A 410 -1.15 -7.26 22.69
CA PRO A 410 -0.63 -7.26 24.05
C PRO A 410 -1.62 -7.83 25.09
N GLY A 411 -1.10 -8.68 25.98
CA GLY A 411 -1.91 -9.40 26.97
C GLY A 411 -2.63 -10.61 26.39
N ASP A 412 -2.08 -11.22 25.36
CA ASP A 412 -2.55 -12.45 24.70
C ASP A 412 -4.01 -12.37 24.24
N ARG A 413 -4.42 -11.21 23.75
CA ARG A 413 -5.77 -10.97 23.26
C ARG A 413 -5.84 -11.16 21.75
N PRO A 414 -6.61 -12.13 21.24
CA PRO A 414 -6.79 -12.31 19.81
C PRO A 414 -7.57 -11.14 19.21
N GLN A 415 -7.01 -10.55 18.15
CA GLN A 415 -7.64 -9.48 17.37
C GLN A 415 -7.75 -9.93 15.90
N PRO A 416 -8.94 -9.97 15.29
CA PRO A 416 -9.06 -10.23 13.86
C PRO A 416 -8.21 -9.24 13.06
N ILE A 417 -7.71 -9.67 11.92
CA ILE A 417 -7.01 -8.76 10.98
C ILE A 417 -7.97 -7.66 10.50
N VAL A 418 -9.21 -8.03 10.18
CA VAL A 418 -10.31 -7.07 9.92
C VAL A 418 -11.57 -7.59 10.60
N THR A 419 -12.32 -6.68 11.23
CA THR A 419 -13.60 -7.02 11.87
C THR A 419 -14.74 -6.79 10.89
N ASN A 420 -15.60 -7.81 10.68
CA ASN A 420 -16.83 -7.76 9.87
C ASN A 420 -16.65 -7.40 8.37
N GLY A 421 -15.42 -7.36 7.86
CA GLY A 421 -15.18 -7.11 6.44
C GLY A 421 -15.57 -8.32 5.57
N LYS A 422 -16.03 -8.03 4.36
CA LYS A 422 -16.42 -9.03 3.36
C LYS A 422 -15.63 -8.82 2.06
N VAL A 423 -15.30 -9.93 1.42
CA VAL A 423 -14.69 -9.88 0.08
C VAL A 423 -15.74 -9.41 -0.93
N VAL A 424 -15.43 -8.35 -1.65
CA VAL A 424 -16.32 -7.77 -2.66
C VAL A 424 -16.08 -8.47 -4.00
N GLN A 425 -16.91 -9.47 -4.29
CA GLN A 425 -16.77 -10.30 -5.49
C GLN A 425 -16.82 -9.49 -6.80
N GLY A 426 -17.57 -8.39 -6.84
CA GLY A 426 -17.66 -7.50 -8.00
C GLY A 426 -16.35 -6.80 -8.38
N LEU A 427 -15.34 -6.81 -7.50
CA LEU A 427 -14.00 -6.27 -7.76
C LEU A 427 -13.03 -7.32 -8.29
N LEU A 428 -13.34 -8.61 -8.22
CA LEU A 428 -12.46 -9.72 -8.57
C LEU A 428 -12.60 -10.13 -10.05
N ALA A 429 -11.48 -10.51 -10.67
CA ALA A 429 -11.41 -11.01 -12.04
C ALA A 429 -11.81 -12.50 -12.15
#